data_b97f9f0375094aff2bfb38ad14516714
#
_entry.id   b97f9f0375094aff2bfb38ad14516714
#
_cell.length_a   1.000
_cell.length_b   1.000
_cell.length_c   1.000
_cell.angle_alpha   90.00
_cell.angle_beta   90.00
_cell.angle_gamma   90.00
#
_symmetry.space_group_name_H-M   'P 1'
#
loop_
_entity.id
_entity.type
_entity.pdbx_description
1 polymer ?
#
loop_
_entity_poly.entity_id
_entity_poly.type
_entity_poly.pdbx_seq_one_letter_code
_entity_poly.pdbx_strand_id
1 'polypeptide(L)'
;KDLLDQDLVSKFDYEQLELNLITAKAKLSELNANFNYLKVKAPNNALVVKKSIKEGEMAMPAMPHLILTDLDDLIIKSNIAESSLKYIKIGQTVDIKIPSQEFETKGKIIAIYPNYIANAHSFSIKISFDKKDFQIYPAMYSKITIDLDEK
;
A
#
# COMPACT_ATOMS: atom_id res chain seq x y z
N LYS A 1 31.59 -35.84 -6.98
CA LYS A 1 30.86 -37.11 -7.18
C LYS A 1 31.78 -38.17 -7.79
N ASP A 2 32.45 -37.87 -8.89
CA ASP A 2 33.32 -38.80 -9.59
C ASP A 2 34.45 -39.38 -8.74
N LEU A 3 34.99 -38.63 -7.78
CA LEU A 3 36.03 -39.04 -6.84
C LEU A 3 35.47 -39.96 -5.70
N LEU A 4 34.20 -39.79 -5.34
CA LEU A 4 33.50 -40.63 -4.38
C LEU A 4 33.20 -42.02 -5.00
N ASP A 5 32.77 -42.02 -6.27
CA ASP A 5 32.47 -43.21 -7.03
C ASP A 5 33.72 -44.07 -7.33
N GLN A 6 34.90 -43.47 -7.21
CA GLN A 6 36.23 -44.11 -7.37
C GLN A 6 36.90 -44.47 -6.03
N ASP A 7 36.20 -44.38 -4.88
CA ASP A 7 36.73 -44.62 -3.54
C ASP A 7 38.01 -43.76 -3.17
N LEU A 8 38.21 -42.65 -3.86
CA LEU A 8 39.34 -41.75 -3.63
C LEU A 8 39.12 -40.75 -2.54
N VAL A 9 37.87 -40.58 -2.06
CA VAL A 9 37.50 -39.65 -1.00
C VAL A 9 36.52 -40.37 -0.06
N SER A 10 36.71 -40.20 1.26
CA SER A 10 35.79 -40.75 2.26
C SER A 10 34.38 -40.11 2.09
N LYS A 11 33.35 -40.93 2.27
CA LYS A 11 31.97 -40.46 2.28
C LYS A 11 31.76 -39.33 3.27
N PHE A 12 32.40 -39.40 4.44
CA PHE A 12 32.35 -38.35 5.47
C PHE A 12 32.92 -37.05 4.96
N ASP A 13 34.09 -37.06 4.27
CA ASP A 13 34.71 -35.85 3.73
C ASP A 13 33.85 -35.22 2.62
N TYR A 14 33.20 -36.04 1.82
CA TYR A 14 32.27 -35.58 0.79
C TYR A 14 31.06 -34.86 1.43
N GLU A 15 30.40 -35.51 2.40
CA GLU A 15 29.27 -34.93 3.12
C GLU A 15 29.64 -33.63 3.84
N GLN A 16 30.84 -33.55 4.39
CA GLN A 16 31.36 -32.34 5.03
C GLN A 16 31.55 -31.20 4.03
N LEU A 17 32.09 -31.49 2.84
CA LEU A 17 32.23 -30.52 1.77
C LEU A 17 30.88 -30.06 1.21
N GLU A 18 29.90 -30.96 1.12
CA GLU A 18 28.54 -30.61 0.69
C GLU A 18 27.87 -29.69 1.71
N LEU A 19 27.98 -29.96 3.00
CA LEU A 19 27.51 -29.08 4.05
C LEU A 19 28.17 -27.70 4.01
N ASN A 20 29.48 -27.64 3.80
CA ASN A 20 30.20 -26.39 3.67
C ASN A 20 29.73 -25.59 2.45
N LEU A 21 29.48 -26.25 1.32
CA LEU A 21 28.95 -25.63 0.11
C LEU A 21 27.55 -25.07 0.35
N ILE A 22 26.66 -25.83 0.98
CA ILE A 22 25.30 -25.40 1.32
C ILE A 22 25.35 -24.17 2.23
N THR A 23 26.17 -24.22 3.27
CA THR A 23 26.36 -23.11 4.22
C THR A 23 26.88 -21.85 3.53
N ALA A 24 27.88 -21.99 2.65
CA ALA A 24 28.43 -20.87 1.89
C ALA A 24 27.39 -20.25 0.94
N LYS A 25 26.58 -21.09 0.26
CA LYS A 25 25.47 -20.63 -0.60
C LYS A 25 24.40 -19.90 0.20
N ALA A 26 24.03 -20.44 1.37
CA ALA A 26 23.04 -19.79 2.27
C ALA A 26 23.53 -18.40 2.71
N LYS A 27 24.81 -18.30 3.10
CA LYS A 27 25.42 -17.02 3.50
C LYS A 27 25.50 -16.02 2.33
N LEU A 28 25.80 -16.48 1.13
CA LEU A 28 25.77 -15.63 -0.07
C LEU A 28 24.34 -15.10 -0.34
N SER A 29 23.34 -15.96 -0.20
CA SER A 29 21.93 -15.58 -0.36
C SER A 29 21.50 -14.54 0.67
N GLU A 30 21.90 -14.70 1.92
CA GLU A 30 21.67 -13.73 2.99
C GLU A 30 22.30 -12.36 2.68
N LEU A 31 23.57 -12.36 2.26
CA LEU A 31 24.25 -11.12 1.88
C LEU A 31 23.57 -10.44 0.69
N ASN A 32 23.16 -11.19 -0.32
CA ASN A 32 22.45 -10.64 -1.48
C ASN A 32 21.10 -10.05 -1.08
N ALA A 33 20.36 -10.68 -0.16
CA ALA A 33 19.13 -10.12 0.39
C ALA A 33 19.40 -8.77 1.10
N ASN A 34 20.47 -8.70 1.90
CA ASN A 34 20.85 -7.45 2.58
C ASN A 34 21.24 -6.34 1.58
N PHE A 35 21.92 -6.67 0.49
CA PHE A 35 22.25 -5.70 -0.57
C PHE A 35 21.01 -5.09 -1.23
N ASN A 36 19.89 -5.82 -1.33
CA ASN A 36 18.65 -5.29 -1.88
C ASN A 36 18.06 -4.16 -1.03
N TYR A 37 18.33 -4.12 0.29
CA TYR A 37 17.89 -3.03 1.17
C TYR A 37 18.73 -1.75 1.02
N LEU A 38 19.90 -1.80 0.39
CA LEU A 38 20.72 -0.61 0.15
C LEU A 38 20.16 0.30 -0.95
N LYS A 39 19.29 -0.22 -1.81
CA LYS A 39 18.64 0.53 -2.88
C LYS A 39 17.12 0.46 -2.71
N VAL A 40 16.58 1.43 -2.00
CA VAL A 40 15.12 1.57 -1.85
C VAL A 40 14.55 2.13 -3.15
N LYS A 41 13.62 1.40 -3.74
CA LYS A 41 12.88 1.82 -4.95
C LYS A 41 11.43 2.07 -4.59
N ALA A 42 10.82 3.07 -5.22
CA ALA A 42 9.38 3.25 -5.15
C ALA A 42 8.67 2.06 -5.82
N PRO A 43 7.61 1.50 -5.22
CA PRO A 43 6.90 0.35 -5.79
C PRO A 43 6.12 0.71 -7.07
N ASN A 44 5.70 1.96 -7.19
CA ASN A 44 4.93 2.53 -8.30
C ASN A 44 5.29 3.99 -8.50
N ASN A 45 4.71 4.63 -9.51
CA ASN A 45 4.80 6.08 -9.67
C ASN A 45 4.07 6.76 -8.52
N ALA A 46 4.74 7.64 -7.80
CA ALA A 46 4.17 8.27 -6.63
C ALA A 46 4.77 9.67 -6.40
N LEU A 47 3.96 10.53 -5.78
CA LEU A 47 4.41 11.83 -5.31
C LEU A 47 5.10 11.69 -3.95
N VAL A 48 6.28 12.31 -3.80
CA VAL A 48 6.95 12.41 -2.50
C VAL A 48 6.26 13.52 -1.67
N VAL A 49 5.49 13.13 -0.68
CA VAL A 49 4.77 14.06 0.21
C VAL A 49 5.69 14.60 1.30
N LYS A 50 6.57 13.75 1.82
CA LYS A 50 7.51 14.13 2.87
C LYS A 50 8.83 13.39 2.72
N LYS A 51 9.92 14.12 2.85
CA LYS A 51 11.28 13.59 2.99
C LYS A 51 11.82 14.00 4.35
N SER A 52 12.10 13.02 5.22
CA SER A 52 12.56 13.25 6.61
C SER A 52 14.05 12.94 6.80
N ILE A 53 14.78 12.63 5.73
CA ILE A 53 16.21 12.30 5.78
C ILE A 53 16.98 13.17 4.78
N LYS A 54 18.18 13.57 5.13
CA LYS A 54 19.11 14.30 4.27
C LYS A 54 20.27 13.40 3.87
N GLU A 55 20.99 13.82 2.85
CA GLU A 55 22.21 13.16 2.42
C GLU A 55 23.26 13.24 3.54
N GLY A 56 23.93 12.11 3.83
CA GLY A 56 24.89 11.97 4.92
C GLY A 56 24.27 11.60 6.28
N GLU A 57 22.95 11.61 6.43
CA GLU A 57 22.29 11.17 7.66
C GLU A 57 22.15 9.64 7.70
N MET A 58 22.22 9.09 8.90
CA MET A 58 22.03 7.65 9.12
C MET A 58 20.53 7.30 9.05
N ALA A 59 20.19 6.38 8.17
CA ALA A 59 18.85 5.83 8.11
C ALA A 59 18.61 4.86 9.28
N MET A 60 17.66 5.18 10.16
CA MET A 60 17.29 4.32 11.28
C MET A 60 16.17 3.36 10.86
N PRO A 61 16.29 2.05 11.16
CA PRO A 61 15.20 1.11 10.96
C PRO A 61 13.91 1.55 11.67
N ALA A 62 12.77 1.20 11.11
CA ALA A 62 11.43 1.49 11.64
C ALA A 62 11.02 2.98 11.64
N MET A 63 11.83 3.90 11.14
CA MET A 63 11.43 5.29 10.93
C MET A 63 11.09 5.55 9.45
N PRO A 64 9.93 6.18 9.14
CA PRO A 64 9.60 6.54 7.78
C PRO A 64 10.45 7.72 7.32
N HIS A 65 11.39 7.46 6.42
CA HIS A 65 12.26 8.49 5.84
C HIS A 65 11.65 9.21 4.64
N LEU A 66 10.78 8.53 3.93
CA LEU A 66 10.02 9.04 2.79
C LEU A 66 8.55 8.64 2.94
N ILE A 67 7.65 9.59 2.70
CA ILE A 67 6.22 9.33 2.58
C ILE A 67 5.85 9.58 1.13
N LEU A 68 5.34 8.52 0.50
CA LEU A 68 4.91 8.53 -0.89
C LEU A 68 3.39 8.43 -0.94
N THR A 69 2.79 9.10 -1.92
CA THR A 69 1.36 9.00 -2.20
C THR A 69 1.17 8.67 -3.67
N ASP A 70 0.34 7.67 -3.93
CA ASP A 70 -0.14 7.37 -5.26
C ASP A 70 -1.28 8.33 -5.61
N LEU A 71 -1.12 9.06 -6.71
CA LEU A 71 -2.16 9.99 -7.18
C LEU A 71 -3.14 9.34 -8.15
N ASP A 72 -2.87 8.11 -8.59
CA ASP A 72 -3.72 7.41 -9.56
C ASP A 72 -4.81 6.56 -8.87
N ASP A 73 -4.59 6.19 -7.60
CA ASP A 73 -5.56 5.44 -6.78
C ASP A 73 -6.10 6.29 -5.62
N LEU A 74 -6.80 7.38 -5.97
CA LEU A 74 -7.44 8.24 -5.00
C LEU A 74 -8.83 7.74 -4.63
N ILE A 75 -9.13 7.73 -3.34
CA ILE A 75 -10.45 7.42 -2.81
C ILE A 75 -10.97 8.57 -1.94
N ILE A 76 -12.28 8.77 -1.95
CA ILE A 76 -12.93 9.69 -1.04
C ILE A 76 -13.43 8.89 0.18
N LYS A 77 -13.10 9.40 1.36
CA LYS A 77 -13.68 8.91 2.63
C LYS A 77 -14.70 9.91 3.13
N SER A 78 -15.88 9.41 3.48
CA SER A 78 -16.92 10.22 4.12
C SER A 78 -17.51 9.45 5.29
N ASN A 79 -17.99 10.18 6.29
CA ASN A 79 -18.71 9.61 7.41
C ASN A 79 -20.20 9.85 7.23
N ILE A 80 -20.98 8.82 7.51
CA ILE A 80 -22.45 8.84 7.47
C ILE A 80 -23.01 8.50 8.85
N ALA A 81 -24.16 9.06 9.19
CA ALA A 81 -24.89 8.67 10.40
C ALA A 81 -25.46 7.26 10.25
N GLU A 82 -25.54 6.53 11.36
CA GLU A 82 -26.14 5.18 11.40
C GLU A 82 -27.58 5.17 10.84
N SER A 83 -28.36 6.21 11.09
CA SER A 83 -29.73 6.36 10.58
C SER A 83 -29.80 6.38 9.05
N SER A 84 -28.75 6.81 8.38
CA SER A 84 -28.67 6.88 6.91
C SER A 84 -28.21 5.58 6.28
N LEU A 85 -27.69 4.62 7.06
CA LEU A 85 -27.11 3.37 6.56
C LEU A 85 -28.12 2.55 5.73
N LYS A 86 -29.39 2.57 6.11
CA LYS A 86 -30.46 1.82 5.43
C LYS A 86 -30.67 2.23 3.96
N TYR A 87 -30.26 3.43 3.59
CA TYR A 87 -30.41 3.97 2.25
C TYR A 87 -29.13 3.84 1.38
N ILE A 88 -28.04 3.36 1.97
CA ILE A 88 -26.72 3.36 1.32
C ILE A 88 -26.27 1.93 1.06
N LYS A 89 -25.89 1.65 -0.18
CA LYS A 89 -25.45 0.31 -0.62
C LYS A 89 -24.11 0.36 -1.31
N ILE A 90 -23.35 -0.72 -1.17
CA ILE A 90 -22.12 -0.91 -1.97
C ILE A 90 -22.53 -1.02 -3.45
N GLY A 91 -21.76 -0.33 -4.31
CA GLY A 91 -22.02 -0.23 -5.74
C GLY A 91 -22.93 0.94 -6.14
N GLN A 92 -23.56 1.63 -5.18
CA GLN A 92 -24.39 2.80 -5.45
C GLN A 92 -23.56 3.94 -6.04
N THR A 93 -24.11 4.61 -7.05
CA THR A 93 -23.50 5.77 -7.68
C THR A 93 -23.78 7.02 -6.86
N VAL A 94 -22.82 7.89 -6.75
CA VAL A 94 -22.90 9.15 -6.01
C VAL A 94 -22.33 10.29 -6.85
N ASP A 95 -22.85 11.49 -6.69
CA ASP A 95 -22.30 12.68 -7.33
C ASP A 95 -21.25 13.31 -6.43
N ILE A 96 -20.11 13.63 -7.04
CA ILE A 96 -18.92 14.16 -6.37
C ILE A 96 -18.62 15.53 -6.96
N LYS A 97 -18.44 16.51 -6.09
CA LYS A 97 -17.99 17.86 -6.45
C LYS A 97 -16.79 18.25 -5.61
N ILE A 98 -15.69 18.64 -6.28
CA ILE A 98 -14.48 19.19 -5.65
C ILE A 98 -14.40 20.68 -6.02
N PRO A 99 -14.88 21.57 -5.14
CA PRO A 99 -15.03 22.98 -5.49
C PRO A 99 -13.72 23.69 -5.84
N SER A 100 -12.61 23.29 -5.19
CA SER A 100 -11.28 23.88 -5.41
C SER A 100 -10.73 23.67 -6.80
N GLN A 101 -11.25 22.71 -7.54
CA GLN A 101 -10.85 22.37 -8.93
C GLN A 101 -12.00 22.52 -9.92
N GLU A 102 -13.15 23.02 -9.47
CA GLU A 102 -14.40 23.07 -10.27
C GLU A 102 -14.71 21.73 -10.94
N PHE A 103 -14.30 20.64 -10.27
CA PHE A 103 -14.42 19.27 -10.81
C PHE A 103 -15.67 18.59 -10.29
N GLU A 104 -16.44 18.06 -11.21
CA GLU A 104 -17.64 17.25 -10.94
C GLU A 104 -17.54 15.92 -11.66
N THR A 105 -17.86 14.84 -10.94
CA THR A 105 -17.84 13.48 -11.48
C THR A 105 -18.80 12.58 -10.72
N LYS A 106 -19.00 11.38 -11.24
CA LYS A 106 -19.73 10.32 -10.53
C LYS A 106 -18.73 9.32 -9.95
N GLY A 107 -18.99 8.88 -8.73
CA GLY A 107 -18.24 7.83 -8.07
C GLY A 107 -19.12 6.66 -7.69
N LYS A 108 -18.50 5.58 -7.21
CA LYS A 108 -19.19 4.40 -6.68
C LYS A 108 -18.76 4.12 -5.26
N ILE A 109 -19.69 3.78 -4.40
CA ILE A 109 -19.42 3.30 -3.05
C ILE A 109 -18.82 1.91 -3.14
N ILE A 110 -17.55 1.76 -2.70
CA ILE A 110 -16.82 0.49 -2.76
C ILE A 110 -16.74 -0.23 -1.42
N ALA A 111 -16.90 0.50 -0.31
CA ALA A 111 -16.89 -0.10 1.02
C ALA A 111 -17.69 0.72 2.02
N ILE A 112 -18.30 0.03 2.98
CA ILE A 112 -18.99 0.60 4.14
C ILE A 112 -18.47 -0.16 5.35
N TYR A 113 -18.01 0.56 6.38
CA TYR A 113 -17.48 -0.06 7.60
C TYR A 113 -17.79 0.81 8.83
N PRO A 114 -17.99 0.19 10.01
CA PRO A 114 -18.24 0.94 11.23
C PRO A 114 -17.02 1.79 11.61
N ASN A 115 -17.28 2.99 12.12
CA ASN A 115 -16.23 3.79 12.72
C ASN A 115 -15.79 3.17 14.05
N TYR A 116 -14.48 2.97 14.23
CA TYR A 116 -13.92 2.35 15.43
C TYR A 116 -13.93 3.28 16.67
N ILE A 117 -14.38 4.53 16.51
CA ILE A 117 -14.48 5.47 17.64
C ILE A 117 -15.70 5.06 18.46
N ALA A 118 -15.49 4.65 19.70
CA ALA A 118 -16.55 4.29 20.63
C ALA A 118 -17.57 5.44 20.72
N ASN A 119 -18.87 5.11 20.63
CA ASN A 119 -19.99 6.05 20.70
C ASN A 119 -20.14 7.01 19.49
N ALA A 120 -19.49 6.78 18.37
CA ALA A 120 -19.62 7.66 17.21
C ALA A 120 -20.95 7.51 16.45
N HIS A 121 -21.69 6.40 16.62
CA HIS A 121 -22.94 6.08 15.88
C HIS A 121 -22.83 6.45 14.39
N SER A 122 -21.67 6.21 13.80
CA SER A 122 -21.36 6.59 12.44
C SER A 122 -20.62 5.49 11.69
N PHE A 123 -20.80 5.47 10.38
CA PHE A 123 -20.12 4.56 9.46
C PHE A 123 -19.27 5.36 8.52
N SER A 124 -18.11 4.80 8.15
CA SER A 124 -17.27 5.36 7.10
C SER A 124 -17.59 4.67 5.78
N ILE A 125 -17.70 5.45 4.73
CA ILE A 125 -17.82 4.95 3.36
C ILE A 125 -16.57 5.30 2.57
N LYS A 126 -16.18 4.39 1.68
CA LYS A 126 -15.15 4.64 0.68
C LYS A 126 -15.81 4.73 -0.69
N ILE A 127 -15.42 5.74 -1.44
CA ILE A 127 -15.96 6.00 -2.77
C ILE A 127 -14.77 6.05 -3.73
N SER A 128 -14.84 5.24 -4.78
CA SER A 128 -13.92 5.33 -5.91
C SER A 128 -14.49 6.28 -6.96
N PHE A 129 -13.61 7.00 -7.63
CA PHE A 129 -13.96 7.92 -8.71
C PHE A 129 -12.83 8.01 -9.72
N ASP A 130 -13.14 8.44 -10.93
CA ASP A 130 -12.15 8.73 -11.95
C ASP A 130 -11.82 10.22 -11.92
N LYS A 131 -10.56 10.54 -11.67
CA LYS A 131 -10.06 11.92 -11.62
C LYS A 131 -9.86 12.53 -13.02
N LYS A 132 -9.90 11.70 -14.09
CA LYS A 132 -9.54 12.12 -15.45
C LYS A 132 -8.18 12.83 -15.47
N ASP A 133 -8.09 13.94 -16.20
CA ASP A 133 -6.86 14.75 -16.34
C ASP A 133 -6.71 15.81 -15.23
N PHE A 134 -7.58 15.83 -14.22
CA PHE A 134 -7.53 16.82 -13.15
C PHE A 134 -6.45 16.48 -12.11
N GLN A 135 -5.76 17.53 -11.65
CA GLN A 135 -4.78 17.41 -10.58
C GLN A 135 -5.48 17.46 -9.21
N ILE A 136 -5.88 16.30 -8.73
CA ILE A 136 -6.52 16.13 -7.42
C ILE A 136 -5.50 15.58 -6.45
N TYR A 137 -5.39 16.20 -5.28
CA TYR A 137 -4.47 15.82 -4.23
C TYR A 137 -5.20 15.28 -3.00
N PRO A 138 -4.56 14.40 -2.22
CA PRO A 138 -5.08 13.99 -0.91
C PRO A 138 -5.39 15.19 -0.02
N ALA A 139 -6.36 15.03 0.87
CA ALA A 139 -6.86 16.07 1.79
C ALA A 139 -7.61 17.25 1.14
N MET A 140 -7.89 17.20 -0.16
CA MET A 140 -8.83 18.14 -0.75
C MET A 140 -10.26 17.91 -0.25
N TYR A 141 -10.98 18.98 -0.03
CA TYR A 141 -12.40 18.93 0.35
C TYR A 141 -13.24 18.49 -0.84
N SER A 142 -14.13 17.54 -0.61
CA SER A 142 -15.12 17.08 -1.60
C SER A 142 -16.52 17.07 -0.99
N LYS A 143 -17.49 17.50 -1.78
CA LYS A 143 -18.91 17.39 -1.45
C LYS A 143 -19.47 16.18 -2.18
N ILE A 144 -20.17 15.32 -1.44
CA ILE A 144 -20.80 14.11 -1.96
C ILE A 144 -22.31 14.28 -1.85
N THR A 145 -23.01 14.04 -2.95
CA THR A 145 -24.47 13.97 -2.95
C THR A 145 -24.89 12.54 -3.28
N ILE A 146 -25.71 11.98 -2.42
CA ILE A 146 -26.24 10.61 -2.54
C ILE A 146 -27.74 10.73 -2.76
N ASP A 147 -28.22 10.30 -3.91
CA ASP A 147 -29.64 10.21 -4.15
C ASP A 147 -30.20 9.04 -3.35
N LEU A 148 -31.12 9.33 -2.47
CA LEU A 148 -31.80 8.31 -1.66
C LEU A 148 -32.99 7.81 -2.46
N ASP A 149 -32.90 6.60 -3.00
CA ASP A 149 -34.05 5.90 -3.57
C ASP A 149 -35.06 5.65 -2.42
N GLU A 150 -36.05 6.48 -2.29
CA GLU A 150 -37.25 6.18 -1.47
C GLU A 150 -37.99 5.02 -2.13
N LYS A 151 -37.91 3.85 -1.51
CA LYS A 151 -38.79 2.72 -1.81
C LYS A 151 -39.95 2.71 -0.84
#